data_598ca84b48ff2aae8c9e6dba983af041
#
_entry.id   598ca84b48ff2aae8c9e6dba983af041
#
_cell.length_a   1.000
_cell.length_b   1.000
_cell.length_c   1.000
_cell.angle_alpha   90.00
_cell.angle_beta   90.00
_cell.angle_gamma   90.00
#
_symmetry.space_group_name_H-M   'P 1'
#
loop_
_entity.id
_entity.type
_entity.pdbx_description
1 polymer ?
#
loop_
_entity_poly.entity_id
_entity_poly.type
_entity_poly.pdbx_seq_one_letter_code
_entity_poly.pdbx_strand_id
1 'polypeptide(L)'
;VTATCNADPAAYAAEGYCLFRKVLNTGEITAARVELDAMLGNLPVRQVVYKDGEHQEIDARPEYLTEPHPKHPFWLELCRHPRVLDAVQSVLGPDLILIMSHLIVKRPSDGLPVAWHQDNTYWHSVKGTDVATVWLAIDD
;
A
#
# COMPACT_ATOMS: atom_id res chain seq x y z
N VAL A 1 -2.15 25.39 -7.03
CA VAL A 1 -2.20 24.66 -8.32
C VAL A 1 -2.93 23.39 -8.02
N THR A 2 -4.23 23.35 -8.32
CA THR A 2 -5.06 22.15 -8.23
C THR A 2 -4.46 21.11 -9.21
N ALA A 3 -3.88 20.04 -8.70
CA ALA A 3 -3.53 18.92 -9.50
C ALA A 3 -4.85 18.36 -10.07
N THR A 4 -5.04 18.53 -11.36
CA THR A 4 -6.13 17.87 -12.07
C THR A 4 -5.84 16.38 -12.07
N CYS A 5 -6.49 15.68 -11.15
CA CYS A 5 -6.53 14.24 -11.13
C CYS A 5 -7.38 13.84 -12.35
N ASN A 6 -6.75 13.46 -13.44
CA ASN A 6 -7.44 12.92 -14.60
C ASN A 6 -7.83 11.46 -14.32
N ALA A 7 -8.66 11.25 -13.31
CA ALA A 7 -9.35 9.99 -13.18
C ALA A 7 -10.58 10.04 -14.07
N ASP A 8 -10.72 9.05 -14.87
CA ASP A 8 -11.96 8.77 -15.52
C ASP A 8 -12.67 7.63 -14.78
N PRO A 9 -13.70 7.93 -13.95
CA PRO A 9 -14.49 6.88 -13.28
C PRO A 9 -15.13 5.91 -14.27
N ALA A 10 -15.39 6.34 -15.50
CA ALA A 10 -15.89 5.47 -16.56
C ALA A 10 -14.81 4.45 -16.98
N ALA A 11 -13.54 4.85 -17.03
CA ALA A 11 -12.43 3.92 -17.26
C ALA A 11 -12.32 2.89 -16.15
N TYR A 12 -12.49 3.29 -14.88
CA TYR A 12 -12.48 2.33 -13.76
C TYR A 12 -13.62 1.31 -13.90
N ALA A 13 -14.83 1.74 -14.25
CA ALA A 13 -15.96 0.85 -14.42
C ALA A 13 -15.77 -0.13 -15.60
N ALA A 14 -15.08 0.30 -16.66
CA ALA A 14 -14.84 -0.52 -17.85
C ALA A 14 -13.65 -1.47 -17.69
N GLU A 15 -12.54 -0.99 -17.10
CA GLU A 15 -11.26 -1.69 -17.07
C GLU A 15 -10.95 -2.34 -15.70
N GLY A 16 -11.68 -1.97 -14.65
CA GLY A 16 -11.43 -2.43 -13.28
C GLY A 16 -10.28 -1.71 -12.58
N TYR A 17 -9.65 -0.74 -13.22
CA TYR A 17 -8.61 0.10 -12.61
C TYR A 17 -8.57 1.49 -13.27
N CYS A 18 -7.97 2.43 -12.57
CA CYS A 18 -7.62 3.73 -13.14
C CYS A 18 -6.31 4.25 -12.53
N LEU A 19 -5.59 5.08 -13.27
CA LEU A 19 -4.29 5.60 -12.89
C LEU A 19 -4.37 7.10 -12.57
N PHE A 20 -4.03 7.43 -11.32
CA PHE A 20 -3.92 8.81 -10.87
C PHE A 20 -2.44 9.22 -10.81
N ARG A 21 -2.08 10.28 -11.51
CA ARG A 21 -0.68 10.74 -11.55
C ARG A 21 -0.48 11.92 -10.60
N LYS A 22 0.72 11.98 -9.97
CA LYS A 22 1.14 13.11 -9.12
C LYS A 22 0.17 13.36 -7.95
N VAL A 23 -0.35 12.30 -7.36
CA VAL A 23 -1.21 12.38 -6.17
C VAL A 23 -0.43 12.96 -5.00
N LEU A 24 0.80 12.54 -4.80
CA LEU A 24 1.72 13.11 -3.83
C LEU A 24 2.73 14.05 -4.52
N ASN A 25 3.13 15.10 -3.82
CA ASN A 25 4.26 15.94 -4.23
C ASN A 25 5.59 15.33 -3.77
N THR A 26 6.71 15.86 -4.27
CA THR A 26 8.04 15.35 -3.95
C THR A 26 8.36 15.38 -2.45
N GLY A 27 7.91 16.41 -1.72
CA GLY A 27 8.11 16.50 -0.27
C GLY A 27 7.35 15.42 0.50
N GLU A 28 6.12 15.14 0.10
CA GLU A 28 5.29 14.07 0.68
C GLU A 28 5.89 12.69 0.40
N ILE A 29 6.40 12.45 -0.80
CA ILE A 29 7.11 11.22 -1.15
C ILE A 29 8.39 11.07 -0.32
N THR A 30 9.19 12.14 -0.21
CA THR A 30 10.42 12.13 0.61
C THR A 30 10.09 11.82 2.08
N ALA A 31 9.05 12.43 2.63
CA ALA A 31 8.62 12.15 4.01
C ALA A 31 8.20 10.68 4.17
N ALA A 32 7.46 10.12 3.22
CA ALA A 32 7.05 8.72 3.25
C ALA A 32 8.25 7.76 3.22
N ARG A 33 9.27 8.06 2.42
CA ARG A 33 10.52 7.27 2.38
C ARG A 33 11.26 7.34 3.72
N VAL A 34 11.40 8.52 4.31
CA VAL A 34 12.06 8.69 5.61
C VAL A 34 11.35 7.88 6.71
N GLU A 35 10.03 7.95 6.76
CA GLU A 35 9.25 7.16 7.73
C GLU A 35 9.36 5.65 7.48
N LEU A 36 9.36 5.22 6.24
CA LEU A 36 9.56 3.81 5.89
C LEU A 36 10.94 3.33 6.30
N ASP A 37 11.99 4.09 6.00
CA ASP A 37 13.37 3.75 6.37
C ASP A 37 13.55 3.67 7.89
N ALA A 38 12.93 4.57 8.64
CA ALA A 38 12.93 4.55 10.10
C ALA A 38 12.24 3.29 10.65
N MET A 39 11.12 2.87 10.05
CA MET A 39 10.44 1.62 10.42
C MET A 39 11.30 0.40 10.11
N LEU A 40 11.87 0.32 8.93
CA LEU A 40 12.72 -0.79 8.50
C LEU A 40 14.01 -0.88 9.31
N GLY A 41 14.61 0.27 9.66
CA GLY A 41 15.82 0.34 10.50
C GLY A 41 15.63 -0.17 11.92
N ASN A 42 14.40 -0.17 12.43
CA ASN A 42 14.05 -0.69 13.76
C ASN A 42 13.68 -2.19 13.74
N LEU A 43 13.63 -2.81 12.58
CA LEU A 43 13.30 -4.23 12.45
C LEU A 43 14.58 -5.09 12.51
N PRO A 44 14.49 -6.30 13.08
CA PRO A 44 15.62 -7.22 13.08
C PRO A 44 16.02 -7.57 11.65
N VAL A 45 17.31 -7.46 11.36
CA VAL A 45 17.87 -7.74 10.03
C VAL A 45 17.95 -9.25 9.76
N ARG A 46 17.97 -10.05 10.83
CA ARG A 46 18.10 -11.50 10.73
C ARG A 46 17.09 -12.22 11.62
N GLN A 47 16.54 -13.28 11.09
CA GLN A 47 15.68 -14.19 11.82
C GLN A 47 16.21 -15.61 11.69
N VAL A 48 16.15 -16.38 12.78
CA VAL A 48 16.43 -17.79 12.75
C VAL A 48 15.16 -18.53 12.38
N VAL A 49 15.20 -19.26 11.28
CA VAL A 49 14.09 -20.13 10.84
C VAL A 49 14.54 -21.58 10.86
N TYR A 50 13.61 -22.48 11.15
CA TYR A 50 13.85 -23.92 11.04
C TYR A 50 13.45 -24.36 9.64
N LYS A 51 14.43 -24.78 8.85
CA LYS A 51 14.23 -25.24 7.49
C LYS A 51 15.11 -26.47 7.20
N ASP A 52 14.53 -27.45 6.55
CA ASP A 52 15.23 -28.70 6.16
C ASP A 52 15.91 -29.43 7.32
N GLY A 53 15.37 -29.31 8.55
CA GLY A 53 15.91 -29.95 9.75
C GLY A 53 16.98 -29.16 10.48
N GLU A 54 17.29 -27.95 10.02
CA GLU A 54 18.33 -27.08 10.60
C GLU A 54 17.84 -25.67 10.88
N HIS A 55 18.50 -24.99 11.84
CA HIS A 55 18.30 -23.59 12.08
C HIS A 55 19.13 -22.77 11.08
N GLN A 56 18.44 -21.94 10.29
CA GLN A 56 19.09 -21.07 9.31
C GLN A 56 18.80 -19.62 9.65
N GLU A 57 19.82 -18.76 9.57
CA GLU A 57 19.65 -17.32 9.63
C GLU A 57 19.25 -16.82 8.25
N ILE A 58 18.11 -16.13 8.19
CA ILE A 58 17.65 -15.45 6.98
C ILE A 58 17.55 -13.95 7.21
N ASP A 59 17.73 -13.15 6.17
CA ASP A 59 17.36 -11.74 6.20
C ASP A 59 15.82 -11.66 6.22
N ALA A 60 15.32 -11.31 7.39
CA ALA A 60 13.90 -11.34 7.70
C ALA A 60 13.26 -9.95 7.70
N ARG A 61 13.90 -8.97 7.04
CA ARG A 61 13.18 -7.72 6.82
C ARG A 61 11.91 -8.04 6.03
N PRO A 62 10.72 -7.80 6.60
CA PRO A 62 9.49 -8.20 5.96
C PRO A 62 9.29 -7.41 4.66
N GLU A 63 8.88 -8.10 3.61
CA GLU A 63 8.41 -7.46 2.38
C GLU A 63 7.05 -6.76 2.60
N TYR A 64 6.36 -7.10 3.68
CA TYR A 64 5.04 -6.58 4.03
C TYR A 64 5.01 -6.10 5.48
N LEU A 65 4.68 -4.83 5.68
CA LEU A 65 4.31 -4.28 6.98
C LEU A 65 2.80 -4.10 6.99
N THR A 66 2.11 -4.96 7.71
CA THR A 66 0.65 -4.96 7.77
C THR A 66 0.14 -3.94 8.78
N GLU A 67 -0.93 -3.26 8.41
CA GLU A 67 -1.65 -2.31 9.25
C GLU A 67 -0.76 -1.27 9.96
N PRO A 68 0.07 -0.52 9.22
CA PRO A 68 0.89 0.52 9.83
C PRO A 68 0.03 1.68 10.34
N HIS A 69 -1.10 1.97 9.73
CA HIS A 69 -1.95 3.13 10.02
C HIS A 69 -2.49 3.21 11.46
N PRO A 70 -2.83 2.11 12.17
CA PRO A 70 -3.27 2.22 13.57
C PRO A 70 -2.16 2.55 14.54
N LYS A 71 -0.91 2.29 14.17
CA LYS A 71 0.26 2.39 15.05
C LYS A 71 1.12 3.62 14.78
N HIS A 72 1.04 4.15 13.57
CA HIS A 72 1.88 5.24 13.09
C HIS A 72 1.02 6.37 12.51
N PRO A 73 0.95 7.52 13.18
CA PRO A 73 0.14 8.66 12.74
C PRO A 73 0.42 9.09 11.30
N PHE A 74 1.69 9.08 10.88
CA PHE A 74 2.06 9.43 9.51
C PHE A 74 1.32 8.59 8.46
N TRP A 75 1.29 7.27 8.65
CA TRP A 75 0.62 6.37 7.69
C TRP A 75 -0.89 6.52 7.72
N LEU A 76 -1.47 6.84 8.88
CA LEU A 76 -2.89 7.16 8.97
C LEU A 76 -3.22 8.44 8.20
N GLU A 77 -2.41 9.50 8.37
CA GLU A 77 -2.59 10.75 7.63
C GLU A 77 -2.38 10.57 6.12
N LEU A 78 -1.46 9.70 5.71
CA LEU A 78 -1.29 9.36 4.29
C LEU A 78 -2.53 8.65 3.72
N CYS A 79 -3.13 7.71 4.48
CA CYS A 79 -4.40 7.09 4.09
C CYS A 79 -5.55 8.11 4.01
N ARG A 80 -5.49 9.18 4.80
CA ARG A 80 -6.47 10.27 4.82
C ARG A 80 -6.10 11.44 3.91
N HIS A 81 -5.03 11.31 3.14
CA HIS A 81 -4.54 12.39 2.30
C HIS A 81 -5.67 12.88 1.35
N PRO A 82 -5.98 14.19 1.30
CA PRO A 82 -7.14 14.70 0.55
C PRO A 82 -7.17 14.23 -0.91
N ARG A 83 -6.03 14.28 -1.61
CA ARG A 83 -5.98 13.85 -3.01
C ARG A 83 -6.12 12.33 -3.19
N VAL A 84 -5.78 11.52 -2.18
CA VAL A 84 -6.06 10.08 -2.17
C VAL A 84 -7.55 9.86 -1.97
N LEU A 85 -8.16 10.55 -1.00
CA LEU A 85 -9.60 10.45 -0.74
C LEU A 85 -10.42 10.94 -1.92
N ASP A 86 -10.07 12.09 -2.53
CA ASP A 86 -10.73 12.59 -3.74
C ASP A 86 -10.71 11.56 -4.87
N ALA A 87 -9.57 10.88 -5.05
CA ALA A 87 -9.43 9.82 -6.05
C ALA A 87 -10.38 8.65 -5.77
N VAL A 88 -10.40 8.15 -4.53
CA VAL A 88 -11.26 7.02 -4.14
C VAL A 88 -12.74 7.41 -4.17
N GLN A 89 -13.08 8.61 -3.71
CA GLN A 89 -14.47 9.12 -3.76
C GLN A 89 -15.00 9.21 -5.19
N SER A 90 -14.15 9.55 -6.15
CA SER A 90 -14.56 9.61 -7.55
C SER A 90 -15.02 8.26 -8.12
N VAL A 91 -14.62 7.18 -7.48
CA VAL A 91 -14.89 5.79 -7.89
C VAL A 91 -15.98 5.13 -7.02
N LEU A 92 -15.86 5.27 -5.68
CA LEU A 92 -16.72 4.57 -4.72
C LEU A 92 -17.82 5.46 -4.12
N GLY A 93 -17.76 6.77 -4.32
CA GLY A 93 -18.64 7.72 -3.65
C GLY A 93 -18.10 8.22 -2.29
N PRO A 94 -18.84 9.07 -1.59
CA PRO A 94 -18.33 9.84 -0.46
C PRO A 94 -18.19 9.06 0.86
N ASP A 95 -18.90 7.95 1.00
CA ASP A 95 -18.97 7.19 2.26
C ASP A 95 -17.89 6.11 2.25
N LEU A 96 -16.69 6.48 2.73
CA LEU A 96 -15.51 5.63 2.68
C LEU A 96 -15.13 5.07 4.06
N ILE A 97 -14.75 3.80 4.09
CA ILE A 97 -14.17 3.13 5.26
C ILE A 97 -12.80 2.57 4.87
N LEU A 98 -11.76 2.92 5.62
CA LEU A 98 -10.46 2.28 5.51
C LEU A 98 -10.51 0.89 6.16
N ILE A 99 -10.37 -0.16 5.36
CA ILE A 99 -10.40 -1.55 5.85
C ILE A 99 -9.02 -1.94 6.37
N MET A 100 -7.97 -1.72 5.58
CA MET A 100 -6.59 -2.06 5.94
C MET A 100 -5.58 -1.24 5.14
N SER A 101 -4.34 -1.30 5.55
CA SER A 101 -3.21 -0.76 4.79
C SER A 101 -2.00 -1.67 4.89
N HIS A 102 -1.17 -1.65 3.86
CA HIS A 102 0.09 -2.38 3.81
C HIS A 102 1.19 -1.47 3.27
N LEU A 103 2.40 -1.66 3.78
CA LEU A 103 3.61 -1.18 3.12
C LEU A 103 4.28 -2.39 2.47
N ILE A 104 4.49 -2.31 1.18
CA ILE A 104 5.12 -3.38 0.39
C ILE A 104 6.52 -2.91 0.02
N VAL A 105 7.52 -3.67 0.45
CA VAL A 105 8.93 -3.36 0.23
C VAL A 105 9.56 -4.48 -0.58
N LYS A 106 9.88 -4.20 -1.82
CA LYS A 106 10.62 -5.12 -2.69
C LYS A 106 12.08 -4.72 -2.77
N ARG A 107 12.98 -5.60 -2.38
CA ARG A 107 14.42 -5.35 -2.50
C ARG A 107 14.88 -5.59 -3.94
N PRO A 108 15.89 -4.85 -4.41
CA PRO A 108 16.49 -5.13 -5.71
C PRO A 108 16.99 -6.58 -5.77
N SER A 109 16.70 -7.27 -6.83
CA SER A 109 17.20 -8.61 -7.20
C SER A 109 16.72 -9.80 -6.37
N ASP A 110 16.07 -9.62 -5.21
CA ASP A 110 15.63 -10.73 -4.35
C ASP A 110 14.15 -10.68 -3.95
N GLY A 111 13.40 -9.70 -4.43
CA GLY A 111 11.97 -9.59 -4.18
C GLY A 111 11.20 -10.77 -4.79
N LEU A 112 10.43 -11.49 -3.97
CA LEU A 112 9.63 -12.60 -4.45
C LEU A 112 8.45 -12.11 -5.31
N PRO A 113 8.13 -12.79 -6.41
CA PRO A 113 6.94 -12.46 -7.18
C PRO A 113 5.68 -12.76 -6.37
N VAL A 114 4.69 -11.92 -6.52
CA VAL A 114 3.34 -12.18 -6.00
C VAL A 114 2.52 -12.80 -7.13
N ALA A 115 1.91 -13.93 -6.88
CA ALA A 115 1.03 -14.58 -7.85
C ALA A 115 -0.18 -13.68 -8.16
N TRP A 116 -0.72 -13.82 -9.35
CA TRP A 116 -1.97 -13.15 -9.73
C TRP A 116 -3.09 -13.54 -8.78
N HIS A 117 -3.76 -12.56 -8.21
CA HIS A 117 -4.84 -12.75 -7.24
C HIS A 117 -5.84 -11.60 -7.30
N GLN A 118 -6.93 -11.76 -6.59
CA GLN A 118 -7.89 -10.70 -6.28
C GLN A 118 -7.87 -10.47 -4.78
N ASP A 119 -7.71 -9.23 -4.34
CA ASP A 119 -7.59 -8.88 -2.92
C ASP A 119 -8.81 -9.32 -2.10
N ASN A 120 -10.01 -9.20 -2.64
CA ASN A 120 -11.23 -9.59 -1.96
C ASN A 120 -11.35 -11.09 -1.65
N THR A 121 -10.50 -11.93 -2.26
CA THR A 121 -10.38 -13.35 -1.91
C THR A 121 -9.99 -13.55 -0.44
N TYR A 122 -9.28 -12.59 0.13
CA TYR A 122 -8.83 -12.63 1.53
C TYR A 122 -9.82 -11.97 2.51
N TRP A 123 -10.82 -11.26 2.01
CA TRP A 123 -11.71 -10.44 2.84
C TRP A 123 -13.10 -11.06 2.97
N HIS A 124 -13.18 -12.22 3.60
CA HIS A 124 -14.43 -12.99 3.72
C HIS A 124 -15.59 -12.22 4.39
N SER A 125 -15.28 -11.19 5.17
CA SER A 125 -16.25 -10.34 5.85
C SER A 125 -16.80 -9.21 4.97
N VAL A 126 -16.13 -8.91 3.86
CA VAL A 126 -16.54 -7.86 2.92
C VAL A 126 -17.33 -8.49 1.80
N LYS A 127 -18.59 -8.11 1.71
CA LYS A 127 -19.50 -8.62 0.65
C LYS A 127 -19.70 -7.55 -0.41
N GLY A 128 -19.77 -8.00 -1.66
CA GLY A 128 -20.01 -7.10 -2.80
C GLY A 128 -18.71 -6.65 -3.48
N THR A 129 -18.85 -5.68 -4.38
CA THR A 129 -17.78 -5.14 -5.22
C THR A 129 -17.43 -3.70 -4.90
N ASP A 130 -18.05 -3.11 -3.86
CA ASP A 130 -17.85 -1.72 -3.48
C ASP A 130 -16.58 -1.56 -2.63
N VAL A 131 -15.48 -2.10 -3.16
CA VAL A 131 -14.16 -2.08 -2.55
C VAL A 131 -13.14 -1.68 -3.61
N ALA A 132 -12.24 -0.78 -3.27
CA ALA A 132 -11.12 -0.41 -4.11
C ALA A 132 -9.80 -0.53 -3.34
N THR A 133 -8.78 -1.11 -3.97
CA THR A 133 -7.41 -1.09 -3.48
C THR A 133 -6.69 0.10 -4.09
N VAL A 134 -6.10 0.93 -3.24
CA VAL A 134 -5.23 2.02 -3.67
C VAL A 134 -3.79 1.55 -3.63
N TRP A 135 -3.15 1.48 -4.77
CA TRP A 135 -1.71 1.27 -4.86
C TRP A 135 -1.02 2.62 -5.01
N LEU A 136 -0.31 3.03 -3.97
CA LEU A 136 0.41 4.31 -3.94
C LEU A 136 1.92 4.04 -4.06
N ALA A 137 2.51 4.36 -5.23
CA ALA A 137 3.95 4.24 -5.43
C ALA A 137 4.67 5.40 -4.72
N ILE A 138 5.68 5.08 -3.92
CA ILE A 138 6.58 6.03 -3.25
C ILE A 138 8.03 5.94 -3.75
N ASP A 139 8.31 4.97 -4.61
CA ASP A 139 9.56 4.80 -5.34
C ASP A 139 9.31 4.73 -6.85
N ASP A 140 10.39 4.95 -7.64
CA ASP A 140 10.39 4.82 -9.10
C ASP A 140 10.52 3.36 -9.54
#